data_21de8dafcb9fc8bddb75e8588f13a4e7
#
_entry.id   21de8dafcb9fc8bddb75e8588f13a4e7
#
_cell.length_a   1.000
_cell.length_b   1.000
_cell.length_c   1.000
_cell.angle_alpha   90.00
_cell.angle_beta   90.00
_cell.angle_gamma   90.00
#
_symmetry.space_group_name_H-M   'P 1'
#
loop_
_entity.id
_entity.type
_entity.pdbx_description
1 polymer ?
#
loop_
_entity_poly.entity_id
_entity_poly.type
_entity_poly.pdbx_seq_one_letter_code
_entity_poly.pdbx_strand_id
1 'polypeptide(L)'
;VIDNSFLKRHLVDLVHSGVSLEGALATRVQTKDILLGKSVEVDYKTAKIIKNIVVAFRYIYTKGCGSYKEPKTLMYLHVMLSDLVEDYNKESIYQGRLRDFPVSIGGTNYQPPVSTPDISYRRLLNLLSSVDGSVDSILIAYCYLMKYQFFANTNKRTAYTWANLALFQCNTGYFLCLPTKKEGMEKFKDYLLAFYENDRALDRFVSYLKRYYLKEA
;
A
#
# COMPACT_ATOMS: atom_id res chain seq x y z
N VAL A 1 16.22 14.11 7.21
CA VAL A 1 16.91 12.89 7.67
C VAL A 1 15.96 12.19 8.64
N ILE A 2 15.22 11.16 8.19
CA ILE A 2 14.53 10.31 9.16
C ILE A 2 15.61 9.64 9.99
N ASP A 3 15.60 9.96 11.25
CA ASP A 3 16.34 9.28 12.27
C ASP A 3 15.82 7.82 12.33
N ASN A 4 16.74 6.88 12.53
CA ASN A 4 16.41 5.47 12.85
C ASN A 4 15.38 5.35 14.00
N SER A 5 15.17 6.43 14.77
CA SER A 5 14.18 6.52 15.84
C SER A 5 12.73 6.41 15.35
N PHE A 6 12.39 6.99 14.18
CA PHE A 6 11.04 6.89 13.62
C PHE A 6 10.67 5.42 13.30
N LEU A 7 11.52 4.72 12.55
CA LEU A 7 11.28 3.30 12.26
C LEU A 7 11.23 2.45 13.53
N LYS A 8 12.13 2.71 14.51
CA LYS A 8 12.08 1.99 15.78
C LYS A 8 10.76 2.16 16.51
N ARG A 9 10.16 3.35 16.45
CA ARG A 9 8.87 3.64 17.11
C ARG A 9 7.66 3.11 16.37
N HIS A 10 7.64 3.21 15.04
CA HIS A 10 6.41 3.06 14.24
C HIS A 10 6.38 1.84 13.31
N LEU A 11 7.52 1.14 13.08
CA LEU A 11 7.60 0.04 12.12
C LEU A 11 6.59 -1.07 12.40
N VAL A 12 6.40 -1.45 13.67
CA VAL A 12 5.44 -2.51 14.05
C VAL A 12 4.02 -2.13 13.63
N ASP A 13 3.61 -0.87 13.86
CA ASP A 13 2.27 -0.40 13.55
C ASP A 13 2.06 -0.24 12.04
N LEU A 14 3.06 0.27 11.32
CA LEU A 14 3.05 0.36 9.87
C LEU A 14 2.94 -1.02 9.21
N VAL A 15 3.73 -1.98 9.67
CA VAL A 15 3.70 -3.36 9.16
C VAL A 15 2.37 -4.04 9.48
N HIS A 16 1.90 -3.94 10.72
CA HIS A 16 0.63 -4.54 11.14
C HIS A 16 -0.57 -3.96 10.34
N SER A 17 -0.57 -2.65 10.08
CA SER A 17 -1.55 -2.01 9.18
C SER A 17 -1.52 -2.60 7.76
N GLY A 18 -0.34 -2.78 7.19
CA GLY A 18 -0.17 -3.36 5.86
C GLY A 18 -0.63 -4.81 5.77
N VAL A 19 -0.41 -5.60 6.82
CA VAL A 19 -0.88 -7.00 6.94
C VAL A 19 -2.41 -7.05 6.97
N SER A 20 -3.03 -6.16 7.73
CA SER A 20 -4.50 -6.10 7.86
C SER A 20 -5.21 -5.82 6.54
N LEU A 21 -4.57 -5.13 5.58
CA LEU A 21 -5.12 -4.87 4.24
C LEU A 21 -5.38 -6.14 3.41
N GLU A 22 -4.69 -7.22 3.71
CA GLU A 22 -4.85 -8.52 3.03
C GLU A 22 -5.79 -9.47 3.78
N GLY A 23 -6.36 -9.03 4.90
CA GLY A 23 -7.16 -9.90 5.77
C GLY A 23 -6.35 -10.99 6.46
N ALA A 24 -5.02 -10.87 6.46
CA ALA A 24 -4.15 -11.80 7.16
C ALA A 24 -4.30 -11.63 8.67
N LEU A 25 -4.40 -12.75 9.38
CA LEU A 25 -4.70 -12.80 10.81
C LEU A 25 -3.41 -12.86 11.63
N ALA A 26 -2.70 -11.75 11.74
CA ALA A 26 -1.61 -11.61 12.68
C ALA A 26 -1.89 -10.49 13.68
N THR A 27 -1.71 -10.77 14.96
CA THR A 27 -1.79 -9.74 15.99
C THR A 27 -0.60 -8.79 15.94
N ARG A 28 -0.72 -7.61 16.56
CA ARG A 28 0.39 -6.68 16.71
C ARG A 28 1.59 -7.31 17.45
N VAL A 29 1.33 -8.18 18.44
CA VAL A 29 2.37 -8.89 19.19
C VAL A 29 3.10 -9.86 18.28
N GLN A 30 2.38 -10.71 17.55
CA GLN A 30 2.96 -11.64 16.57
C GLN A 30 3.78 -10.89 15.50
N THR A 31 3.25 -9.79 14.97
CA THR A 31 3.99 -8.92 14.03
C THR A 31 5.31 -8.44 14.64
N LYS A 32 5.29 -7.94 15.89
CA LYS A 32 6.48 -7.50 16.61
C LYS A 32 7.49 -8.64 16.82
N ASP A 33 7.02 -9.81 17.23
CA ASP A 33 7.89 -10.94 17.50
C ASP A 33 8.57 -11.46 16.23
N ILE A 34 7.87 -11.49 15.10
CA ILE A 34 8.46 -11.79 13.77
C ILE A 34 9.53 -10.75 13.40
N LEU A 35 9.29 -9.46 13.64
CA LEU A 35 10.30 -8.42 13.40
C LEU A 35 11.56 -8.60 14.25
N LEU A 36 11.41 -9.16 15.44
CA LEU A 36 12.52 -9.49 16.35
C LEU A 36 13.19 -10.84 16.04
N GLY A 37 12.76 -11.54 14.98
CA GLY A 37 13.32 -12.84 14.58
C GLY A 37 12.90 -14.00 15.47
N LYS A 38 11.87 -13.83 16.32
CA LYS A 38 11.35 -14.90 17.16
C LYS A 38 10.49 -15.86 16.33
N SER A 39 10.43 -17.12 16.77
CA SER A 39 9.47 -18.10 16.26
C SER A 39 8.06 -17.72 16.73
N VAL A 40 7.12 -17.64 15.81
CA VAL A 40 5.72 -17.28 16.07
C VAL A 40 4.83 -18.23 15.30
N GLU A 41 3.76 -18.68 15.93
CA GLU A 41 2.74 -19.51 15.31
C GLU A 41 1.83 -18.64 14.42
N VAL A 42 2.19 -18.54 13.15
CA VAL A 42 1.39 -17.95 12.06
C VAL A 42 1.62 -18.79 10.82
N ASP A 43 0.65 -18.77 9.88
CA ASP A 43 0.85 -19.44 8.62
C ASP A 43 2.01 -18.82 7.82
N TYR A 44 2.61 -19.64 6.96
CA TYR A 44 3.78 -19.23 6.15
C TYR A 44 3.50 -17.96 5.31
N LYS A 45 2.32 -17.89 4.69
CA LYS A 45 1.91 -16.75 3.84
C LYS A 45 1.86 -15.45 4.65
N THR A 46 1.23 -15.48 5.83
CA THR A 46 1.18 -14.33 6.74
C THR A 46 2.58 -13.89 7.18
N ALA A 47 3.46 -14.85 7.56
CA ALA A 47 4.84 -14.54 7.92
C ALA A 47 5.61 -13.90 6.76
N LYS A 48 5.42 -14.39 5.54
CA LYS A 48 6.06 -13.84 4.33
C LYS A 48 5.54 -12.43 4.02
N ILE A 49 4.23 -12.20 4.10
CA ILE A 49 3.64 -10.87 3.94
C ILE A 49 4.25 -9.87 4.93
N ILE A 50 4.38 -10.24 6.20
CA ILE A 50 5.01 -9.40 7.22
C ILE A 50 6.45 -9.04 6.82
N LYS A 51 7.26 -10.04 6.47
CA LYS A 51 8.66 -9.83 6.05
C LYS A 51 8.78 -8.92 4.84
N ASN A 52 7.94 -9.11 3.83
CA ASN A 52 7.92 -8.28 2.63
C ASN A 52 7.58 -6.81 2.93
N ILE A 53 6.59 -6.58 3.78
CA ILE A 53 6.22 -5.22 4.20
C ILE A 53 7.37 -4.57 5.00
N VAL A 54 8.03 -5.32 5.86
CA VAL A 54 9.22 -4.82 6.60
C VAL A 54 10.31 -4.37 5.63
N VAL A 55 10.63 -5.20 4.63
CA VAL A 55 11.63 -4.86 3.61
C VAL A 55 11.24 -3.58 2.86
N ALA A 56 9.98 -3.48 2.42
CA ALA A 56 9.49 -2.31 1.72
C ALA A 56 9.53 -1.04 2.59
N PHE A 57 9.10 -1.11 3.86
CA PHE A 57 9.20 0.06 4.76
C PHE A 57 10.64 0.44 5.07
N ARG A 58 11.54 -0.51 5.28
CA ARG A 58 12.96 -0.20 5.45
C ARG A 58 13.52 0.49 4.20
N TYR A 59 13.16 0.02 3.01
CA TYR A 59 13.59 0.63 1.75
C TYR A 59 13.14 2.08 1.61
N ILE A 60 11.85 2.39 1.80
CA ILE A 60 11.31 3.74 1.58
C ILE A 60 11.89 4.79 2.54
N TYR A 61 12.37 4.36 3.70
CA TYR A 61 12.97 5.24 4.69
C TYR A 61 14.51 5.25 4.65
N THR A 62 15.13 4.67 3.63
CA THR A 62 16.58 4.75 3.42
C THR A 62 16.95 5.87 2.44
N LYS A 63 18.18 6.36 2.56
CA LYS A 63 18.74 7.27 1.55
C LYS A 63 18.90 6.50 0.22
N GLY A 64 18.43 7.11 -0.88
CA GLY A 64 18.57 6.52 -2.21
C GLY A 64 17.40 5.63 -2.65
N CYS A 65 16.30 5.56 -1.88
CA CYS A 65 15.07 5.04 -2.44
C CYS A 65 14.61 5.93 -3.62
N GLY A 66 13.95 5.32 -4.60
CA GLY A 66 13.45 6.03 -5.77
C GLY A 66 12.43 7.12 -5.43
N SER A 67 12.21 8.05 -6.35
CA SER A 67 11.23 9.13 -6.18
C SER A 67 9.79 8.59 -6.17
N TYR A 68 8.95 9.12 -5.30
CA TYR A 68 7.52 8.81 -5.29
C TYR A 68 6.81 9.21 -6.59
N LYS A 69 7.37 10.12 -7.40
CA LYS A 69 6.85 10.55 -8.70
C LYS A 69 7.18 9.58 -9.84
N GLU A 70 8.07 8.62 -9.62
CA GLU A 70 8.50 7.69 -10.66
C GLU A 70 7.69 6.39 -10.66
N PRO A 71 7.05 6.02 -11.79
CA PRO A 71 6.37 4.73 -11.93
C PRO A 71 7.27 3.53 -11.57
N LYS A 72 8.55 3.59 -11.93
CA LYS A 72 9.53 2.54 -11.61
C LYS A 72 9.68 2.29 -10.12
N THR A 73 9.58 3.34 -9.29
CA THR A 73 9.62 3.21 -7.82
C THR A 73 8.40 2.42 -7.32
N LEU A 74 7.19 2.74 -7.81
CA LEU A 74 5.98 1.98 -7.46
C LEU A 74 6.07 0.52 -7.92
N MET A 75 6.56 0.27 -9.14
CA MET A 75 6.75 -1.07 -9.68
C MET A 75 7.77 -1.87 -8.84
N TYR A 76 8.83 -1.23 -8.37
CA TYR A 76 9.81 -1.87 -7.48
C TYR A 76 9.24 -2.18 -6.08
N LEU A 77 8.43 -1.27 -5.52
CA LEU A 77 7.68 -1.56 -4.28
C LEU A 77 6.76 -2.77 -4.47
N HIS A 78 6.09 -2.88 -5.62
CA HIS A 78 5.25 -4.04 -5.92
C HIS A 78 6.08 -5.34 -5.98
N VAL A 79 7.27 -5.34 -6.59
CA VAL A 79 8.16 -6.53 -6.57
C VAL A 79 8.42 -6.98 -5.13
N MET A 80 8.86 -6.08 -4.26
CA MET A 80 9.15 -6.40 -2.86
C MET A 80 7.94 -6.95 -2.10
N LEU A 81 6.74 -6.40 -2.38
CA LEU A 81 5.52 -6.74 -1.64
C LEU A 81 4.80 -7.97 -2.17
N SER A 82 5.00 -8.33 -3.45
CA SER A 82 4.35 -9.44 -4.12
C SER A 82 5.15 -10.74 -4.13
N ASP A 83 6.35 -10.75 -3.54
CA ASP A 83 7.20 -11.93 -3.47
C ASP A 83 6.61 -12.97 -2.48
N LEU A 84 5.56 -13.66 -2.90
CA LEU A 84 4.93 -14.78 -2.20
C LEU A 84 5.36 -16.08 -2.89
N VAL A 85 6.39 -16.72 -2.38
CA VAL A 85 7.18 -17.81 -2.99
C VAL A 85 6.41 -19.12 -3.26
N GLU A 86 5.12 -19.23 -2.89
CA GLU A 86 4.40 -20.51 -2.98
C GLU A 86 3.92 -20.91 -4.38
N ASP A 87 3.86 -19.97 -5.33
CA ASP A 87 3.41 -20.27 -6.69
C ASP A 87 4.42 -19.76 -7.73
N TYR A 88 5.58 -20.42 -7.80
CA TYR A 88 6.66 -20.11 -8.76
C TYR A 88 6.20 -20.10 -10.22
N ASN A 89 5.04 -20.66 -10.55
CA ASN A 89 4.62 -20.91 -11.92
C ASN A 89 3.63 -19.90 -12.50
N LYS A 90 3.00 -19.03 -11.72
CA LYS A 90 1.99 -18.08 -12.25
C LYS A 90 2.13 -16.63 -11.76
N GLU A 91 2.48 -16.38 -10.51
CA GLU A 91 2.48 -15.02 -9.95
C GLU A 91 3.82 -14.30 -10.14
N SER A 92 4.94 -15.01 -10.21
CA SER A 92 6.26 -14.40 -10.38
C SER A 92 6.43 -13.63 -11.68
N ILE A 93 5.76 -14.04 -12.75
CA ILE A 93 5.80 -13.35 -14.04
C ILE A 93 5.13 -11.98 -14.03
N TYR A 94 4.27 -11.70 -13.04
CA TYR A 94 3.56 -10.44 -12.91
C TYR A 94 4.17 -9.48 -11.88
N GLN A 95 5.23 -9.90 -11.19
CA GLN A 95 5.90 -9.04 -10.21
C GLN A 95 6.46 -7.78 -10.87
N GLY A 96 6.09 -6.61 -10.37
CA GLY A 96 6.51 -5.32 -10.90
C GLY A 96 5.97 -4.99 -12.30
N ARG A 97 5.10 -5.81 -12.89
CA ARG A 97 4.54 -5.59 -14.22
C ARG A 97 3.15 -4.99 -14.14
N LEU A 98 2.91 -3.97 -14.96
CA LEU A 98 1.56 -3.41 -15.14
C LEU A 98 0.72 -4.44 -15.90
N ARG A 99 -0.49 -4.73 -15.38
CA ARG A 99 -1.38 -5.72 -15.98
C ARG A 99 -2.00 -5.22 -17.29
N ASP A 100 -2.30 -6.13 -18.18
CA ASP A 100 -3.00 -5.94 -19.46
C ASP A 100 -4.25 -6.82 -19.59
N PHE A 101 -4.71 -7.40 -18.48
CA PHE A 101 -5.88 -8.26 -18.40
C PHE A 101 -6.86 -7.78 -17.31
N PRO A 102 -8.16 -8.18 -17.39
CA PRO A 102 -9.16 -7.78 -16.39
C PRO A 102 -8.89 -8.45 -15.04
N VAL A 103 -9.22 -7.70 -13.96
CA VAL A 103 -9.25 -8.21 -12.59
C VAL A 103 -10.58 -7.84 -11.96
N SER A 104 -11.06 -8.67 -11.04
CA SER A 104 -12.27 -8.41 -10.26
C SER A 104 -11.92 -8.00 -8.85
N ILE A 105 -12.70 -7.09 -8.27
CA ILE A 105 -12.58 -6.66 -6.88
C ILE A 105 -13.76 -7.21 -6.10
N GLY A 106 -13.50 -7.98 -5.07
CA GLY A 106 -14.57 -8.53 -4.23
C GLY A 106 -15.39 -7.45 -3.53
N GLY A 107 -16.73 -7.60 -3.58
CA GLY A 107 -17.68 -6.71 -2.90
C GLY A 107 -18.10 -5.47 -3.68
N THR A 108 -17.78 -5.37 -4.98
CA THR A 108 -18.20 -4.29 -5.86
C THR A 108 -18.40 -4.78 -7.30
N ASN A 109 -19.23 -4.08 -8.07
CA ASN A 109 -19.37 -4.28 -9.51
C ASN A 109 -18.39 -3.42 -10.32
N TYR A 110 -17.60 -2.58 -9.67
CA TYR A 110 -16.60 -1.77 -10.33
C TYR A 110 -15.56 -2.62 -11.06
N GLN A 111 -15.31 -2.30 -12.30
CA GLN A 111 -14.30 -2.94 -13.15
C GLN A 111 -13.12 -1.98 -13.34
N PRO A 112 -11.95 -2.30 -12.79
CA PRO A 112 -10.76 -1.48 -13.03
C PRO A 112 -10.41 -1.44 -14.52
N PRO A 113 -9.99 -0.28 -15.04
CA PRO A 113 -9.70 -0.15 -16.48
C PRO A 113 -8.60 -1.11 -16.90
N VAL A 114 -8.80 -1.79 -18.02
CA VAL A 114 -7.80 -2.63 -18.71
C VAL A 114 -7.18 -1.80 -19.83
N SER A 115 -5.88 -1.86 -19.96
CA SER A 115 -5.12 -1.13 -20.97
C SER A 115 -3.82 -1.88 -21.28
N THR A 116 -3.21 -1.56 -22.41
CA THR A 116 -1.84 -2.03 -22.69
C THR A 116 -0.87 -1.50 -21.63
N PRO A 117 0.26 -2.17 -21.40
CA PRO A 117 1.27 -1.72 -20.43
C PRO A 117 1.71 -0.27 -20.65
N ASP A 118 1.85 0.18 -21.90
CA ASP A 118 2.24 1.56 -22.23
C ASP A 118 1.19 2.60 -21.84
N ILE A 119 -0.09 2.29 -22.06
CA ILE A 119 -1.19 3.18 -21.65
C ILE A 119 -1.31 3.19 -20.13
N SER A 120 -1.17 2.03 -19.48
CA SER A 120 -1.14 1.91 -18.03
C SER A 120 0.02 2.68 -17.41
N TYR A 121 1.21 2.61 -18.02
CA TYR A 121 2.40 3.35 -17.58
C TYR A 121 2.17 4.87 -17.68
N ARG A 122 1.64 5.37 -18.80
CA ARG A 122 1.33 6.79 -18.96
C ARG A 122 0.28 7.27 -17.96
N ARG A 123 -0.77 6.48 -17.73
CA ARG A 123 -1.80 6.79 -16.70
C ARG A 123 -1.17 6.86 -15.31
N LEU A 124 -0.31 5.92 -14.96
CA LEU A 124 0.41 5.92 -13.70
C LEU A 124 1.33 7.12 -13.58
N LEU A 125 2.12 7.43 -14.61
CA LEU A 125 3.00 8.60 -14.64
C LEU A 125 2.22 9.90 -14.43
N ASN A 126 1.08 10.08 -15.11
CA ASN A 126 0.24 11.25 -14.95
C ASN A 126 -0.31 11.37 -13.54
N LEU A 127 -0.78 10.25 -12.95
CA LEU A 127 -1.28 10.23 -11.58
C LEU A 127 -0.19 10.61 -10.57
N LEU A 128 1.01 10.05 -10.67
CA LEU A 128 2.09 10.35 -9.75
C LEU A 128 2.63 11.78 -9.94
N SER A 129 2.67 12.28 -11.19
CA SER A 129 3.12 13.64 -11.51
C SER A 129 2.13 14.71 -11.04
N SER A 130 0.85 14.39 -10.89
CA SER A 130 -0.17 15.32 -10.40
C SER A 130 -0.06 15.61 -8.89
N VAL A 131 0.75 14.82 -8.15
CA VAL A 131 0.97 15.03 -6.72
C VAL A 131 1.84 16.27 -6.50
N ASP A 132 1.26 17.29 -5.86
CA ASP A 132 1.92 18.58 -5.58
C ASP A 132 2.73 18.59 -4.27
N GLY A 133 2.70 17.51 -3.50
CA GLY A 133 3.37 17.34 -2.22
C GLY A 133 2.49 17.63 -1.01
N SER A 134 1.27 18.11 -1.20
CA SER A 134 0.31 18.25 -0.12
C SER A 134 -0.20 16.90 0.37
N VAL A 135 -0.58 16.81 1.63
CA VAL A 135 -1.21 15.60 2.20
C VAL A 135 -2.45 15.19 1.39
N ASP A 136 -3.26 16.15 0.97
CA ASP A 136 -4.47 15.87 0.20
C ASP A 136 -4.17 15.25 -1.16
N SER A 137 -3.22 15.81 -1.92
CA SER A 137 -2.83 15.26 -3.22
C SER A 137 -2.24 13.86 -3.11
N ILE A 138 -1.47 13.58 -2.05
CA ILE A 138 -0.91 12.25 -1.78
C ILE A 138 -2.02 11.25 -1.46
N LEU A 139 -2.99 11.60 -0.60
CA LEU A 139 -4.10 10.71 -0.25
C LEU A 139 -5.05 10.49 -1.42
N ILE A 140 -5.28 11.50 -2.25
CA ILE A 140 -6.04 11.37 -3.50
C ILE A 140 -5.36 10.35 -4.43
N ALA A 141 -4.06 10.52 -4.67
CA ALA A 141 -3.30 9.58 -5.50
C ALA A 141 -3.29 8.16 -4.91
N TYR A 142 -3.16 8.02 -3.59
CA TYR A 142 -3.29 6.74 -2.88
C TYR A 142 -4.63 6.06 -3.18
N CYS A 143 -5.74 6.79 -3.10
CA CYS A 143 -7.07 6.28 -3.41
C CYS A 143 -7.17 5.80 -4.87
N TYR A 144 -6.67 6.58 -5.83
CA TYR A 144 -6.68 6.19 -7.25
C TYR A 144 -5.73 5.03 -7.56
N LEU A 145 -4.58 4.89 -6.89
CA LEU A 145 -3.72 3.72 -7.01
C LEU A 145 -4.47 2.43 -6.62
N MET A 146 -5.28 2.49 -5.55
CA MET A 146 -6.13 1.36 -5.17
C MET A 146 -7.26 1.12 -6.17
N LYS A 147 -7.89 2.17 -6.72
CA LYS A 147 -9.00 2.07 -7.66
C LYS A 147 -8.56 1.50 -9.01
N TYR A 148 -7.47 1.98 -9.56
CA TYR A 148 -7.02 1.58 -10.90
C TYR A 148 -6.44 0.18 -10.97
N GLN A 149 -6.03 -0.40 -9.83
CA GLN A 149 -5.50 -1.78 -9.80
C GLN A 149 -4.45 -2.01 -10.90
N PHE A 150 -3.37 -1.26 -10.87
CA PHE A 150 -2.31 -1.30 -11.90
C PHE A 150 -1.62 -2.66 -12.03
N PHE A 151 -1.66 -3.48 -10.99
CA PHE A 151 -1.00 -4.78 -10.92
C PHE A 151 -2.02 -5.92 -10.83
N ALA A 152 -1.56 -7.14 -11.09
CA ALA A 152 -2.39 -8.35 -11.00
C ALA A 152 -2.93 -8.58 -9.58
N ASN A 153 -2.14 -8.26 -8.56
CA ASN A 153 -2.46 -8.42 -7.14
C ASN A 153 -1.75 -7.35 -6.29
N THR A 154 -1.79 -7.46 -4.97
CA THR A 154 -0.99 -6.64 -4.01
C THR A 154 -1.18 -5.11 -4.14
N ASN A 155 -2.17 -4.65 -4.90
CA ASN A 155 -2.37 -3.23 -5.20
C ASN A 155 -2.56 -2.37 -3.95
N LYS A 156 -3.34 -2.83 -2.95
CA LYS A 156 -3.58 -2.08 -1.71
C LYS A 156 -2.31 -1.87 -0.88
N ARG A 157 -1.50 -2.92 -0.72
CA ARG A 157 -0.21 -2.84 0.02
C ARG A 157 0.79 -1.95 -0.70
N THR A 158 0.85 -2.05 -2.02
CA THR A 158 1.73 -1.21 -2.86
C THR A 158 1.35 0.26 -2.76
N ALA A 159 0.06 0.58 -2.89
CA ALA A 159 -0.46 1.94 -2.74
C ALA A 159 -0.20 2.48 -1.31
N TYR A 160 -0.41 1.67 -0.28
CA TYR A 160 -0.16 2.03 1.12
C TYR A 160 1.31 2.36 1.40
N THR A 161 2.22 1.53 0.91
CA THR A 161 3.66 1.75 1.07
C THR A 161 4.11 2.99 0.29
N TRP A 162 3.59 3.17 -0.95
CA TRP A 162 3.85 4.36 -1.74
C TRP A 162 3.33 5.66 -1.08
N ALA A 163 2.15 5.64 -0.48
CA ALA A 163 1.62 6.81 0.22
C ALA A 163 2.55 7.24 1.36
N ASN A 164 3.07 6.29 2.13
CA ASN A 164 4.05 6.58 3.19
C ASN A 164 5.39 7.08 2.63
N LEU A 165 5.85 6.56 1.48
CA LEU A 165 7.02 7.12 0.77
C LEU A 165 6.79 8.58 0.38
N ALA A 166 5.64 8.90 -0.23
CA ALA A 166 5.31 10.24 -0.66
C ALA A 166 5.20 11.22 0.52
N LEU A 167 4.47 10.83 1.58
CA LEU A 167 4.37 11.63 2.82
C LEU A 167 5.75 11.93 3.40
N PHE A 168 6.64 10.96 3.39
CA PHE A 168 8.01 11.11 3.84
C PHE A 168 8.83 12.03 2.95
N GLN A 169 8.90 11.78 1.64
CA GLN A 169 9.72 12.55 0.71
C GLN A 169 9.26 14.01 0.58
N CYS A 170 7.97 14.28 0.80
CA CYS A 170 7.42 15.63 0.83
C CYS A 170 7.59 16.33 2.19
N ASN A 171 8.24 15.70 3.18
CA ASN A 171 8.43 16.25 4.52
C ASN A 171 7.14 16.78 5.16
N THR A 172 6.03 16.04 4.96
CA THR A 172 4.72 16.50 5.46
C THR A 172 4.59 16.47 6.97
N GLY A 173 5.48 15.78 7.69
CA GLY A 173 5.38 15.54 9.12
C GLY A 173 4.35 14.47 9.50
N TYR A 174 3.79 13.76 8.53
CA TYR A 174 2.76 12.74 8.74
C TYR A 174 3.14 11.38 8.17
N PHE A 175 2.49 10.33 8.68
CA PHE A 175 2.48 9.00 8.10
C PHE A 175 1.08 8.40 8.15
N LEU A 176 0.79 7.51 7.22
CA LEU A 176 -0.49 6.79 7.14
C LEU A 176 -0.39 5.48 7.92
N CYS A 177 -1.29 5.26 8.88
CA CYS A 177 -1.37 4.03 9.68
C CYS A 177 -2.82 3.53 9.71
N LEU A 178 -3.15 2.56 8.87
CA LEU A 178 -4.51 2.09 8.61
C LEU A 178 -5.10 1.28 9.78
N PRO A 179 -6.43 1.05 9.80
CA PRO A 179 -7.05 0.28 10.86
C PRO A 179 -6.55 -1.16 10.89
N THR A 180 -6.46 -1.71 12.09
CA THR A 180 -6.07 -3.12 12.32
C THR A 180 -7.14 -3.91 13.07
N LYS A 181 -8.12 -3.22 13.65
CA LYS A 181 -9.28 -3.85 14.27
C LYS A 181 -10.36 -4.13 13.23
N LYS A 182 -11.10 -5.22 13.39
CA LYS A 182 -12.14 -5.67 12.46
C LYS A 182 -13.12 -4.57 12.09
N GLU A 183 -13.71 -3.91 13.08
CA GLU A 183 -14.68 -2.82 12.86
C GLU A 183 -14.10 -1.66 12.03
N GLY A 184 -12.87 -1.25 12.34
CA GLY A 184 -12.16 -0.20 11.57
C GLY A 184 -11.89 -0.61 10.13
N MET A 185 -11.52 -1.89 9.91
CA MET A 185 -11.28 -2.44 8.58
C MET A 185 -12.56 -2.56 7.76
N GLU A 186 -13.69 -2.95 8.38
CA GLU A 186 -14.99 -2.99 7.73
C GLU A 186 -15.39 -1.57 7.28
N LYS A 187 -15.27 -0.59 8.17
CA LYS A 187 -15.57 0.81 7.85
C LYS A 187 -14.63 1.38 6.77
N PHE A 188 -13.34 1.07 6.82
CA PHE A 188 -12.39 1.45 5.76
C PHE A 188 -12.81 0.84 4.41
N LYS A 189 -13.21 -0.43 4.40
CA LYS A 189 -13.68 -1.12 3.22
C LYS A 189 -14.95 -0.49 2.64
N ASP A 190 -15.90 -0.08 3.49
CA ASP A 190 -17.12 0.58 3.04
C ASP A 190 -16.83 1.90 2.32
N TYR A 191 -15.92 2.73 2.87
CA TYR A 191 -15.50 3.97 2.20
C TYR A 191 -14.78 3.70 0.88
N LEU A 192 -13.91 2.69 0.85
CA LEU A 192 -13.17 2.30 -0.35
C LEU A 192 -14.10 1.80 -1.45
N LEU A 193 -15.07 0.93 -1.12
CA LEU A 193 -16.05 0.40 -2.08
C LEU A 193 -16.96 1.51 -2.59
N ALA A 194 -17.44 2.41 -1.75
CA ALA A 194 -18.23 3.56 -2.16
C ALA A 194 -17.46 4.43 -3.18
N PHE A 195 -16.16 4.64 -2.96
CA PHE A 195 -15.30 5.36 -3.91
C PHE A 195 -15.07 4.57 -5.20
N TYR A 196 -14.94 3.27 -5.16
CA TYR A 196 -14.82 2.45 -6.37
C TYR A 196 -16.04 2.61 -7.27
N GLU A 197 -17.22 2.63 -6.71
CA GLU A 197 -18.49 2.77 -7.43
C GLU A 197 -18.73 4.22 -7.93
N ASN A 198 -18.27 5.22 -7.17
CA ASN A 198 -18.57 6.62 -7.48
C ASN A 198 -17.42 7.55 -7.05
N ASP A 199 -16.81 8.23 -8.01
CA ASP A 199 -15.74 9.21 -7.77
C ASP A 199 -16.15 10.36 -6.85
N ARG A 200 -17.44 10.69 -6.75
CA ARG A 200 -17.94 11.72 -5.82
C ARG A 200 -17.74 11.34 -4.35
N ALA A 201 -17.49 10.07 -4.04
CA ALA A 201 -17.17 9.64 -2.69
C ALA A 201 -15.70 9.87 -2.28
N LEU A 202 -14.84 10.35 -3.19
CA LEU A 202 -13.41 10.56 -2.95
C LEU A 202 -13.15 11.50 -1.77
N ASP A 203 -13.75 12.70 -1.78
CA ASP A 203 -13.51 13.71 -0.74
C ASP A 203 -13.88 13.21 0.65
N ARG A 204 -14.99 12.45 0.74
CA ARG A 204 -15.43 11.82 1.97
C ARG A 204 -14.44 10.75 2.43
N PHE A 205 -13.88 9.96 1.51
CA PHE A 205 -12.89 8.93 1.83
C PHE A 205 -11.56 9.55 2.27
N VAL A 206 -11.07 10.57 1.55
CA VAL A 206 -9.85 11.31 1.93
C VAL A 206 -10.01 11.96 3.31
N SER A 207 -11.14 12.62 3.58
CA SER A 207 -11.44 13.21 4.89
C SER A 207 -11.46 12.17 6.02
N TYR A 208 -11.99 10.97 5.75
CA TYR A 208 -11.98 9.85 6.68
C TYR A 208 -10.55 9.36 6.96
N LEU A 209 -9.70 9.22 5.94
CA LEU A 209 -8.30 8.84 6.10
C LEU A 209 -7.52 9.87 6.94
N LYS A 210 -7.68 11.16 6.64
CA LYS A 210 -7.05 12.25 7.39
C LYS A 210 -7.44 12.22 8.86
N ARG A 211 -8.71 12.09 9.15
CA ARG A 211 -9.24 12.17 10.52
C ARG A 211 -8.82 11.01 11.40
N TYR A 212 -8.73 9.80 10.86
CA TYR A 212 -8.58 8.60 11.67
C TYR A 212 -7.25 7.88 11.52
N TYR A 213 -6.56 8.04 10.40
CA TYR A 213 -5.41 7.21 10.06
C TYR A 213 -4.16 7.98 9.67
N LEU A 214 -4.23 9.29 9.47
CA LEU A 214 -3.06 10.14 9.34
C LEU A 214 -2.53 10.48 10.74
N LYS A 215 -1.26 10.19 10.99
CA LYS A 215 -0.61 10.41 12.30
C LYS A 215 0.61 11.29 12.13
N GLU A 216 0.92 12.08 13.14
CA GLU A 216 2.17 12.83 13.22
C GLU A 216 3.36 11.87 13.38
N ALA A 217 4.49 12.20 12.69
CA ALA A 217 5.69 11.37 12.62
C ALA A 217 6.67 11.60 13.80
#